data_81dd8a38b002fc09fc757ed288e226ca
#
_entry.id   81dd8a38b002fc09fc757ed288e226ca
#
_cell.length_a   1.000
_cell.length_b   1.000
_cell.length_c   1.000
_cell.angle_alpha   90.00
_cell.angle_beta   90.00
_cell.angle_gamma   90.00
#
_symmetry.space_group_name_H-M   'P 1'
#
loop_
_entity.id
_entity.type
_entity.pdbx_description
1 polymer ?
#
loop_
_entity_poly.entity_id
_entity_poly.type
_entity_poly.pdbx_seq_one_letter_code
_entity_poly.pdbx_strand_id
1 'polypeptide(L)' 'MYLHLGCDYIIKNTDIIAIFNIKDSRSSIMKDYVKRYSDKYKVVDSSENGDVYSCILTTDTIYLSGISALTLKRRAKG' A
#
# COMPACT_ATOMS: atom_id res chain seq x y z
N MET A 1 7.47 -13.35 8.96
CA MET A 1 8.05 -12.83 7.71
C MET A 1 7.59 -11.41 7.46
N TYR A 2 8.44 -10.61 6.86
CA TYR A 2 8.19 -9.17 6.68
C TYR A 2 8.18 -8.81 5.20
N LEU A 3 7.36 -7.82 4.86
CA LEU A 3 7.28 -7.27 3.51
C LEU A 3 7.86 -5.86 3.49
N HIS A 4 8.84 -5.64 2.61
CA HIS A 4 9.45 -4.33 2.42
C HIS A 4 8.70 -3.54 1.35
N LEU A 5 8.20 -2.36 1.73
CA LEU A 5 7.34 -1.53 0.86
C LEU A 5 8.10 -0.43 0.13
N GLY A 6 9.38 -0.24 0.41
CA GLY A 6 10.17 0.88 -0.06
C GLY A 6 10.32 1.96 1.02
N CYS A 7 11.24 2.88 0.83
CA CYS A 7 11.49 3.99 1.78
C CYS A 7 11.61 3.54 3.23
N ASP A 8 12.23 2.39 3.47
CA ASP A 8 12.47 1.82 4.81
C ASP A 8 11.21 1.39 5.56
N TYR A 9 10.05 1.34 4.90
CA TYR A 9 8.84 0.82 5.50
C TYR A 9 8.79 -0.69 5.36
N ILE A 10 8.64 -1.37 6.50
CA ILE A 10 8.56 -2.84 6.59
C ILE A 10 7.33 -3.19 7.41
N ILE A 11 6.51 -4.11 6.91
CA ILE A 11 5.33 -4.59 7.62
C ILE A 11 5.36 -6.10 7.73
N LYS A 12 4.67 -6.62 8.76
CA LYS A 12 4.52 -8.06 8.93
C LYS A 12 3.51 -8.60 7.91
N ASN A 13 3.84 -9.71 7.25
CA ASN A 13 2.93 -10.34 6.30
C ASN A 13 1.59 -10.69 6.93
N THR A 14 1.61 -11.07 8.22
CA THR A 14 0.39 -11.45 8.95
C THR A 14 -0.56 -10.28 9.16
N ASP A 15 -0.07 -9.04 9.07
CA ASP A 15 -0.92 -7.86 9.23
C ASP A 15 -1.61 -7.44 7.93
N ILE A 16 -1.20 -8.01 6.79
CA ILE A 16 -1.72 -7.63 5.48
C ILE A 16 -3.09 -8.26 5.26
N ILE A 17 -4.08 -7.41 5.01
CA ILE A 17 -5.43 -7.85 4.65
C ILE A 17 -5.56 -7.96 3.14
N ALA A 18 -5.05 -6.98 2.40
CA ALA A 18 -5.16 -6.96 0.95
C ALA A 18 -4.07 -6.08 0.33
N ILE A 19 -3.72 -6.41 -0.92
CA ILE A 19 -2.81 -5.60 -1.73
C ILE A 19 -3.54 -5.29 -3.04
N PHE A 20 -3.73 -4.01 -3.32
CA PHE A 20 -4.46 -3.55 -4.51
C PHE A 20 -3.49 -2.94 -5.53
N ASN A 21 -3.72 -3.25 -6.79
CA ASN A 21 -3.00 -2.63 -7.89
C ASN A 21 -3.67 -1.30 -8.25
N ILE A 22 -2.89 -0.22 -8.26
CA ILE A 22 -3.36 1.09 -8.68
C ILE A 22 -2.80 1.35 -10.07
N LYS A 23 -3.65 1.23 -11.10
CA LYS A 23 -3.20 1.40 -12.49
C LYS A 23 -2.85 2.83 -12.82
N ASP A 24 -3.51 3.77 -12.15
CA ASP A 24 -3.29 5.19 -12.37
C ASP A 24 -3.28 5.88 -11.02
N SER A 25 -2.14 6.47 -10.68
CA SER A 25 -1.98 7.19 -9.41
C SER A 25 -2.93 8.39 -9.31
N ARG A 26 -3.53 8.81 -10.43
CA ARG A 26 -4.50 9.89 -10.47
C ARG A 26 -5.94 9.41 -10.41
N SER A 27 -6.14 8.12 -10.18
CA SER A 27 -7.48 7.55 -10.12
C SER A 27 -8.30 8.23 -9.02
N SER A 28 -9.42 8.84 -9.39
CA SER A 28 -10.31 9.49 -8.44
C SER A 28 -10.94 8.48 -7.48
N ILE A 29 -11.13 7.24 -7.95
CA ILE A 29 -11.67 6.15 -7.13
C ILE A 29 -10.76 5.86 -5.95
N MET A 30 -9.46 5.77 -6.18
CA MET A 30 -8.51 5.53 -5.11
C MET A 30 -8.40 6.70 -4.16
N LYS A 31 -8.38 7.92 -4.68
CA LYS A 31 -8.34 9.12 -3.84
C LYS A 31 -9.56 9.18 -2.93
N ASP A 32 -10.73 8.89 -3.47
CA ASP A 32 -11.97 8.87 -2.70
C ASP A 32 -11.95 7.78 -1.64
N TYR A 33 -11.43 6.60 -1.98
CA TYR A 33 -11.31 5.49 -1.05
C TYR A 33 -10.41 5.85 0.13
N VAL A 34 -9.21 6.36 -0.16
CA VAL A 34 -8.25 6.74 0.87
C VAL A 34 -8.82 7.86 1.74
N LYS A 35 -9.44 8.86 1.13
CA LYS A 35 -10.03 9.98 1.84
C LYS A 35 -11.15 9.52 2.77
N ARG A 36 -11.99 8.58 2.30
CA ARG A 36 -13.11 8.06 3.08
C ARG A 36 -12.66 7.32 4.33
N TYR A 37 -11.58 6.56 4.22
CA TYR A 37 -11.09 5.72 5.31
C TYR A 37 -9.96 6.35 6.13
N SER A 38 -9.50 7.54 5.78
CA SER A 38 -8.42 8.21 6.51
C SER A 38 -8.77 8.56 7.95
N ASP A 39 -10.05 8.64 8.27
CA ASP A 39 -10.50 8.88 9.64
C ASP A 39 -10.39 7.63 10.51
N LYS A 40 -10.46 6.44 9.90
CA LYS A 40 -10.42 5.16 10.62
C LYS A 40 -9.06 4.51 10.53
N TYR A 41 -8.29 4.81 9.50
CA TYR A 41 -7.00 4.20 9.24
C TYR A 41 -5.94 5.28 9.12
N LYS A 42 -4.77 4.97 9.65
CA LYS A 42 -3.60 5.77 9.39
C LYS A 42 -3.18 5.55 7.93
N VAL A 43 -2.85 6.62 7.22
CA VAL A 43 -2.38 6.53 5.83
C VAL A 43 -0.90 6.86 5.78
N VAL A 44 -0.11 5.95 5.23
CA VAL A 44 1.34 6.12 5.11
C VAL A 44 1.72 6.01 3.64
N ASP A 45 2.37 7.06 3.11
CA ASP A 45 2.87 7.07 1.75
C ASP A 45 4.35 6.69 1.76
N SER A 46 4.65 5.50 1.25
CA SER A 46 6.02 4.99 1.18
C SER A 46 6.60 5.08 -0.23
N SER A 47 5.96 5.84 -1.14
CA SER A 47 6.49 6.06 -2.47
C SER A 47 7.62 7.09 -2.43
N GLU A 48 8.71 6.84 -3.15
CA GLU A 48 9.87 7.73 -3.13
C GLU A 48 9.66 8.99 -3.94
N ASN A 49 8.94 8.88 -5.05
CA ASN A 49 8.77 9.98 -5.99
C ASN A 49 7.32 10.45 -6.11
N GLY A 50 6.46 10.02 -5.20
CA GLY A 50 5.05 10.34 -5.28
C GLY A 50 4.26 9.49 -6.26
N ASP A 51 4.93 8.58 -6.97
CA ASP A 51 4.27 7.67 -7.90
C ASP A 51 3.80 6.43 -7.15
N VAL A 52 2.50 6.32 -6.97
CA VAL A 52 1.89 5.22 -6.22
C VAL A 52 1.39 4.17 -7.21
N TYR A 53 1.85 2.92 -7.06
CA TYR A 53 1.46 1.80 -7.90
C TYR A 53 0.65 0.75 -7.16
N SER A 54 0.67 0.76 -5.84
CA SER A 54 -0.10 -0.20 -5.07
C SER A 54 -0.56 0.40 -3.75
N CYS A 55 -1.61 -0.22 -3.20
CA CYS A 55 -2.16 0.13 -1.90
C CYS A 55 -2.23 -1.14 -1.06
N ILE A 56 -1.66 -1.10 0.14
CA ILE A 56 -1.61 -2.24 1.05
C ILE A 56 -2.49 -1.93 2.24
N LEU A 57 -3.54 -2.72 2.42
CA LEU A 57 -4.46 -2.58 3.55
C LEU A 57 -4.03 -3.51 4.67
N THR A 58 -3.82 -2.94 5.86
CA THR A 58 -3.55 -3.71 7.07
C THR A 58 -4.68 -3.49 8.07
N THR A 59 -4.54 -4.02 9.28
CA THR A 59 -5.57 -3.92 10.30
C THR A 59 -5.86 -2.49 10.75
N ASP A 60 -4.87 -1.60 10.70
CA ASP A 60 -5.01 -0.23 11.20
C ASP A 60 -4.41 0.84 10.28
N THR A 61 -3.75 0.44 9.21
CA THR A 61 -3.00 1.37 8.36
C THR A 61 -3.20 1.04 6.89
N ILE A 62 -3.26 2.07 6.07
CA ILE A 62 -3.24 1.97 4.62
C ILE A 62 -1.88 2.47 4.16
N TYR A 63 -1.10 1.61 3.50
CA TYR A 63 0.19 1.98 2.93
C TYR A 63 0.07 2.20 1.43
N LEU A 64 0.63 3.29 0.96
CA LEU A 64 0.73 3.57 -0.47
C LEU A 64 2.18 3.31 -0.88
N SER A 65 2.40 2.51 -1.91
CA SER A 65 3.73 2.08 -2.30
C SER A 65 4.04 2.38 -3.77
N GLY A 66 5.29 2.74 -4.03
CA GLY A 66 5.81 2.89 -5.39
C GLY A 66 6.19 1.56 -6.03
N ILE A 67 5.99 0.44 -5.34
CA ILE A 67 6.27 -0.89 -5.85
C ILE A 67 4.95 -1.50 -6.33
N SER A 68 4.97 -2.15 -7.50
CA SER A 68 3.75 -2.74 -8.06
C SER A 68 3.17 -3.83 -7.16
N ALA A 69 1.85 -4.00 -7.22
CA ALA A 69 1.17 -5.02 -6.43
C ALA A 69 1.68 -6.42 -6.76
N LEU A 70 1.99 -6.68 -8.04
CA LEU A 70 2.53 -7.98 -8.44
C LEU A 70 3.85 -8.28 -7.75
N THR A 71 4.75 -7.30 -7.72
CA THR A 71 6.05 -7.45 -7.06
C THR A 71 5.88 -7.68 -5.57
N LEU A 72 4.99 -6.91 -4.92
CA LEU A 72 4.73 -7.07 -3.49
C LEU A 72 4.16 -8.45 -3.18
N LYS A 73 3.24 -8.94 -4.00
CA LYS A 73 2.65 -10.27 -3.81
C LYS A 73 3.71 -11.37 -3.94
N ARG A 74 4.65 -11.22 -4.87
CA ARG A 74 5.75 -12.17 -5.01
C ARG A 74 6.64 -12.17 -3.78
N ARG A 75 6.97 -11.00 -3.27
CA ARG A 75 7.79 -10.86 -2.05
C ARG A 75 7.09 -11.44 -0.83
N ALA A 76 5.78 -11.26 -0.75
CA ALA A 76 4.99 -11.76 0.37
C ALA A 76 4.93 -13.28 0.40
N LYS A 77 5.00 -13.94 -0.76
CA LYS A 77 5.01 -15.41 -0.85
C LYS A 77 6.38 -16.01 -0.55
N GLY A 78 7.39 -15.24 -0.71
CA GLY A 78 8.71 -15.73 -0.68
C GLY A 78 9.60 -15.56 0.36
#